data_3c4cdf735c572eaff17bc1e3ff0715c3
#
_entry.id   3c4cdf735c572eaff17bc1e3ff0715c3
#
_cell.length_a   1.000
_cell.length_b   1.000
_cell.length_c   1.000
_cell.angle_alpha   90.00
_cell.angle_beta   90.00
_cell.angle_gamma   90.00
#
_symmetry.space_group_name_H-M   'P 1'
#
loop_
_entity.id
_entity.type
_entity.pdbx_description
1 polymer ?
#
loop_
_entity_poly.entity_id
_entity_poly.type
_entity_poly.pdbx_seq_one_letter_code
_entity_poly.pdbx_strand_id
1 'polypeptide(L)'
;KLKTTDLPTVDKAHPYVLTKAEQEVVDDLVASFTGSVRLNNHVKFLYSKGTMYQCFNGNLLYHGCIPLDEDGSFKKIKCDGNELSGRDYLDFCQKKIREAYTFRDQEHLDFLWYMWTGPLSPLSGRRMKLFERLFVQDESPWHEPRNPYDTYYYEEKTCNQILRGFSLDPNN
;
A
#
# COMPACT_ATOMS: atom_id res chain seq x y z
N LYS A 1 14.57 0.51 -23.03
CA LYS A 1 15.13 1.81 -23.40
C LYS A 1 14.27 2.89 -22.73
N LEU A 2 14.87 4.00 -22.28
CA LEU A 2 14.13 5.13 -21.74
C LEU A 2 13.44 5.92 -22.88
N LYS A 3 12.28 6.50 -22.58
CA LYS A 3 11.54 7.40 -23.48
C LYS A 3 12.33 8.69 -23.73
N THR A 4 13.07 9.13 -22.72
CA THR A 4 14.01 10.26 -22.83
C THR A 4 15.38 9.85 -22.31
N THR A 5 16.42 10.43 -22.89
CA THR A 5 17.79 10.36 -22.40
C THR A 5 18.28 11.73 -21.94
N ASP A 6 17.41 12.72 -22.01
CA ASP A 6 17.68 14.08 -21.57
C ASP A 6 17.46 14.19 -20.05
N LEU A 7 18.43 13.71 -19.33
CA LEU A 7 18.52 13.79 -17.87
C LEU A 7 19.88 14.42 -17.50
N PRO A 8 20.06 15.73 -17.80
CA PRO A 8 21.37 16.38 -17.77
C PRO A 8 22.01 16.46 -16.39
N THR A 9 21.20 16.37 -15.35
CA THR A 9 21.65 16.47 -13.95
C THR A 9 21.97 15.11 -13.31
N VAL A 10 21.64 13.99 -13.98
CA VAL A 10 21.88 12.66 -13.44
C VAL A 10 23.31 12.21 -13.68
N ASP A 11 24.09 12.10 -12.61
CA ASP A 11 25.38 11.41 -12.63
C ASP A 11 25.15 9.89 -12.60
N LYS A 12 25.61 9.19 -13.65
CA LYS A 12 25.46 7.72 -13.75
C LYS A 12 26.24 6.95 -12.69
N ALA A 13 27.32 7.54 -12.16
CA ALA A 13 28.10 6.93 -11.08
C ALA A 13 27.40 7.11 -9.71
N HIS A 14 26.64 8.19 -9.58
CA HIS A 14 25.94 8.57 -8.34
C HIS A 14 24.49 8.98 -8.64
N PRO A 15 23.62 8.07 -9.14
CA PRO A 15 22.32 8.42 -9.71
C PRO A 15 21.30 8.95 -8.69
N TYR A 16 21.58 8.84 -7.41
CA TYR A 16 20.73 9.33 -6.32
C TYR A 16 21.19 10.66 -5.73
N VAL A 17 22.32 11.20 -6.21
CA VAL A 17 22.83 12.50 -5.73
C VAL A 17 22.13 13.59 -6.51
N LEU A 18 21.39 14.43 -5.83
CA LEU A 18 20.71 15.58 -6.39
C LEU A 18 21.68 16.75 -6.53
N THR A 19 21.46 17.58 -7.54
CA THR A 19 22.10 18.91 -7.60
C THR A 19 21.55 19.78 -6.47
N LYS A 20 22.25 20.86 -6.16
CA LYS A 20 21.81 21.81 -5.14
C LYS A 20 20.40 22.36 -5.43
N ALA A 21 20.11 22.71 -6.69
CA ALA A 21 18.80 23.23 -7.07
C ALA A 21 17.69 22.18 -6.94
N GLU A 22 17.96 20.91 -7.28
CA GLU A 22 17.02 19.82 -7.09
C GLU A 22 16.77 19.54 -5.59
N GLN A 23 17.84 19.59 -4.79
CA GLN A 23 17.70 19.41 -3.34
C GLN A 23 16.87 20.51 -2.70
N GLU A 24 17.06 21.78 -3.10
CA GLU A 24 16.25 22.91 -2.66
C GLU A 24 14.76 22.69 -2.96
N VAL A 25 14.42 22.20 -4.16
CA VAL A 25 13.03 21.87 -4.51
C VAL A 25 12.47 20.74 -3.62
N VAL A 26 13.26 19.70 -3.38
CA VAL A 26 12.84 18.59 -2.50
C VAL A 26 12.63 19.09 -1.08
N ASP A 27 13.54 19.91 -0.57
CA ASP A 27 13.45 20.48 0.78
C ASP A 27 12.20 21.37 0.94
N ASP A 28 11.90 22.19 -0.06
CA ASP A 28 10.68 23.02 -0.10
C ASP A 28 9.41 22.18 -0.12
N LEU A 29 9.39 21.09 -0.89
CA LEU A 29 8.28 20.15 -0.90
C LEU A 29 8.10 19.48 0.48
N VAL A 30 9.17 18.99 1.07
CA VAL A 30 9.13 18.38 2.40
C VAL A 30 8.63 19.38 3.43
N ALA A 31 9.15 20.62 3.44
CA ALA A 31 8.72 21.66 4.33
C ALA A 31 7.24 22.03 4.14
N SER A 32 6.78 22.10 2.90
CA SER A 32 5.37 22.39 2.56
C SER A 32 4.41 21.31 3.09
N PHE A 33 4.76 20.04 2.94
CA PHE A 33 3.93 18.93 3.42
C PHE A 33 3.97 18.81 4.94
N THR A 34 5.16 18.87 5.54
CA THR A 34 5.33 18.68 6.99
C THR A 34 4.87 19.88 7.81
N GLY A 35 4.97 21.10 7.25
CA GLY A 35 4.52 22.35 7.88
C GLY A 35 3.02 22.64 7.72
N SER A 36 2.29 21.91 6.88
CA SER A 36 0.89 22.17 6.62
C SER A 36 -0.01 21.80 7.80
N VAL A 37 -0.52 22.80 8.50
CA VAL A 37 -1.49 22.62 9.60
C VAL A 37 -2.76 21.91 9.11
N ARG A 38 -3.26 22.28 7.91
CA ARG A 38 -4.46 21.65 7.33
C ARG A 38 -4.24 20.16 7.05
N LEU A 39 -3.12 19.81 6.43
CA LEU A 39 -2.77 18.41 6.16
C LEU A 39 -2.62 17.63 7.46
N ASN A 40 -1.91 18.18 8.44
CA ASN A 40 -1.77 17.57 9.76
C ASN A 40 -3.11 17.27 10.42
N ASN A 41 -4.07 18.19 10.36
CA ASN A 41 -5.40 17.98 10.91
C ASN A 41 -6.16 16.88 10.18
N HIS A 42 -6.06 16.81 8.86
CA HIS A 42 -6.67 15.73 8.06
C HIS A 42 -6.03 14.37 8.39
N VAL A 43 -4.71 14.29 8.50
CA VAL A 43 -3.99 13.09 8.86
C VAL A 43 -4.37 12.63 10.27
N LYS A 44 -4.40 13.52 11.26
CA LYS A 44 -4.87 13.22 12.63
C LYS A 44 -6.29 12.65 12.63
N PHE A 45 -7.19 13.26 11.85
CA PHE A 45 -8.56 12.76 11.73
C PHE A 45 -8.58 11.34 11.14
N LEU A 46 -7.84 11.08 10.07
CA LEU A 46 -7.72 9.78 9.43
C LEU A 46 -7.22 8.71 10.43
N TYR A 47 -6.16 9.00 11.18
CA TYR A 47 -5.63 8.06 12.17
C TYR A 47 -6.56 7.86 13.38
N SER A 48 -7.37 8.85 13.72
CA SER A 48 -8.31 8.76 14.84
C SER A 48 -9.59 7.99 14.49
N LYS A 49 -10.04 8.04 13.24
CA LYS A 49 -11.32 7.49 12.78
C LYS A 49 -11.18 6.36 11.75
N GLY A 50 -10.10 6.37 11.00
CA GLY A 50 -9.85 5.38 9.95
C GLY A 50 -9.51 4.00 10.51
N THR A 51 -9.92 2.98 9.76
CA THR A 51 -9.60 1.56 10.02
C THR A 51 -9.28 0.87 8.71
N MET A 52 -8.56 -0.26 8.78
CA MET A 52 -8.28 -1.08 7.60
C MET A 52 -9.54 -1.76 7.06
N TYR A 53 -10.48 -2.04 7.94
CA TYR A 53 -11.81 -2.57 7.61
C TYR A 53 -12.82 -2.17 8.69
N GLN A 54 -14.09 -2.27 8.37
CA GLN A 54 -15.18 -2.10 9.33
C GLN A 54 -16.29 -3.10 9.04
N CYS A 55 -16.75 -3.79 10.09
CA CYS A 55 -17.97 -4.58 10.05
C CYS A 55 -19.11 -3.73 10.59
N PHE A 56 -20.12 -3.46 9.79
CA PHE A 56 -21.27 -2.67 10.19
C PHE A 56 -22.55 -3.21 9.54
N ASN A 57 -23.56 -3.46 10.35
CA ASN A 57 -24.88 -3.93 9.92
C ASN A 57 -24.80 -5.14 8.94
N GLY A 58 -24.01 -6.17 9.31
CA GLY A 58 -23.80 -7.37 8.49
C GLY A 58 -22.88 -7.18 7.28
N ASN A 59 -22.41 -5.97 7.02
CA ASN A 59 -21.52 -5.68 5.88
C ASN A 59 -20.06 -5.59 6.31
N LEU A 60 -19.17 -6.05 5.44
CA LEU A 60 -17.72 -5.82 5.53
C LEU A 60 -17.30 -4.69 4.58
N LEU A 61 -16.74 -3.66 5.14
CA LEU A 61 -16.23 -2.49 4.41
C LEU A 61 -14.70 -2.46 4.51
N TYR A 62 -13.99 -2.37 3.40
CA TYR A 62 -12.54 -2.23 3.33
C TYR A 62 -12.13 -1.53 2.01
N HIS A 63 -10.88 -1.08 1.91
CA HIS A 63 -10.49 -0.21 0.80
C HIS A 63 -10.04 -0.97 -0.45
N GLY A 64 -9.01 -1.81 -0.34
CA GLY A 64 -8.31 -2.38 -1.49
C GLY A 64 -8.55 -3.86 -1.66
N CYS A 65 -7.73 -4.69 -1.03
CA CYS A 65 -7.83 -6.14 -1.17
C CYS A 65 -7.64 -6.88 0.15
N ILE A 66 -8.07 -8.13 0.16
CA ILE A 66 -7.70 -9.13 1.17
C ILE A 66 -6.82 -10.14 0.45
N PRO A 67 -5.50 -10.23 0.75
CA PRO A 67 -4.59 -11.07 -0.01
C PRO A 67 -5.02 -12.53 -0.07
N LEU A 68 -5.10 -13.08 -1.28
CA LEU A 68 -5.44 -14.47 -1.57
C LEU A 68 -4.28 -15.17 -2.28
N ASP A 69 -4.26 -16.49 -2.22
CA ASP A 69 -3.44 -17.36 -3.04
C ASP A 69 -4.15 -17.70 -4.37
N GLU A 70 -3.44 -18.35 -5.29
CA GLU A 70 -3.92 -18.70 -6.64
C GLU A 70 -5.11 -19.68 -6.65
N ASP A 71 -5.45 -20.26 -5.53
CA ASP A 71 -6.63 -21.12 -5.33
C ASP A 71 -7.82 -20.40 -4.67
N GLY A 72 -7.68 -19.09 -4.42
CA GLY A 72 -8.68 -18.26 -3.76
C GLY A 72 -8.69 -18.38 -2.22
N SER A 73 -7.82 -19.17 -1.62
CA SER A 73 -7.69 -19.23 -0.17
C SER A 73 -6.98 -17.99 0.40
N PHE A 74 -7.14 -17.73 1.70
CA PHE A 74 -6.42 -16.63 2.34
C PHE A 74 -4.91 -16.85 2.30
N LYS A 75 -4.19 -15.91 1.73
CA LYS A 75 -2.73 -15.93 1.68
C LYS A 75 -2.14 -15.77 3.06
N LYS A 76 -1.27 -16.71 3.43
CA LYS A 76 -0.46 -16.62 4.64
C LYS A 76 0.76 -15.72 4.40
N ILE A 77 0.92 -14.72 5.24
CA ILE A 77 1.97 -13.70 5.14
C ILE A 77 2.80 -13.72 6.42
N LYS A 78 4.11 -13.81 6.28
CA LYS A 78 5.02 -13.77 7.43
C LYS A 78 5.15 -12.32 7.93
N CYS A 79 4.80 -12.10 9.19
CA CYS A 79 4.79 -10.80 9.85
C CYS A 79 5.37 -10.96 11.25
N ASP A 80 6.50 -10.31 11.54
CA ASP A 80 7.15 -10.32 12.87
C ASP A 80 7.26 -11.74 13.47
N GLY A 81 7.67 -12.73 12.64
CA GLY A 81 7.84 -14.12 13.05
C GLY A 81 6.56 -14.98 13.09
N ASN A 82 5.39 -14.39 12.85
CA ASN A 82 4.10 -15.08 12.77
C ASN A 82 3.62 -15.22 11.33
N GLU A 83 2.78 -16.22 11.06
CA GLU A 83 2.02 -16.31 9.80
C GLU A 83 0.61 -15.78 10.03
N LEU A 84 0.27 -14.68 9.36
CA LEU A 84 -1.03 -14.02 9.45
C LEU A 84 -1.75 -14.07 8.11
N SER A 85 -3.09 -14.06 8.13
CA SER A 85 -3.91 -14.04 6.93
C SER A 85 -5.26 -13.39 7.19
N GLY A 86 -5.98 -12.99 6.14
CA GLY A 86 -7.34 -12.45 6.24
C GLY A 86 -7.41 -11.31 7.28
N ARG A 87 -8.32 -11.42 8.23
CA ARG A 87 -8.55 -10.42 9.28
C ARG A 87 -7.30 -10.13 10.12
N ASP A 88 -6.61 -11.17 10.58
CA ASP A 88 -5.43 -10.98 11.45
C ASP A 88 -4.31 -10.20 10.75
N TYR A 89 -4.16 -10.39 9.44
CA TYR A 89 -3.22 -9.61 8.66
C TYR A 89 -3.65 -8.14 8.53
N LEU A 90 -4.94 -7.85 8.34
CA LEU A 90 -5.43 -6.48 8.30
C LEU A 90 -5.27 -5.78 9.67
N ASP A 91 -5.53 -6.48 10.75
CA ASP A 91 -5.33 -5.98 12.12
C ASP A 91 -3.85 -5.68 12.40
N PHE A 92 -2.94 -6.55 11.93
CA PHE A 92 -1.50 -6.31 11.98
C PHE A 92 -1.11 -5.06 11.19
N CYS A 93 -1.58 -4.93 9.95
CA CYS A 93 -1.29 -3.74 9.11
C CYS A 93 -1.79 -2.45 9.79
N GLN A 94 -3.01 -2.48 10.36
CA GLN A 94 -3.56 -1.34 11.09
C GLN A 94 -2.70 -0.94 12.29
N LYS A 95 -2.23 -1.92 13.06
CA LYS A 95 -1.34 -1.68 14.19
C LYS A 95 -0.04 -1.03 13.74
N LYS A 96 0.65 -1.61 12.74
CA LYS A 96 1.91 -1.08 12.19
C LYS A 96 1.78 0.32 11.61
N ILE A 97 0.69 0.63 10.92
CA ILE A 97 0.41 1.98 10.41
C ILE A 97 0.28 2.99 11.56
N ARG A 98 -0.38 2.63 12.65
CA ARG A 98 -0.51 3.49 13.83
C ARG A 98 0.81 3.67 14.57
N GLU A 99 1.60 2.61 14.67
CA GLU A 99 2.97 2.67 15.21
C GLU A 99 3.85 3.60 14.35
N ALA A 100 3.78 3.50 13.03
CA ALA A 100 4.51 4.37 12.10
C ALA A 100 4.14 5.86 12.27
N TYR A 101 2.88 6.16 12.51
CA TYR A 101 2.46 7.54 12.80
C TYR A 101 3.09 8.09 14.09
N THR A 102 3.33 7.22 15.07
CA THR A 102 3.86 7.58 16.39
C THR A 102 5.38 7.63 16.41
N PHE A 103 6.04 6.57 15.94
CA PHE A 103 7.49 6.39 16.09
C PHE A 103 8.31 7.03 14.97
N ARG A 104 7.84 6.95 13.73
CA ARG A 104 8.44 7.59 12.54
C ARG A 104 9.91 7.20 12.28
N ASP A 105 10.37 6.06 12.77
CA ASP A 105 11.66 5.51 12.40
C ASP A 105 11.62 4.87 11.00
N GLN A 106 12.79 4.52 10.46
CA GLN A 106 12.90 4.07 9.08
C GLN A 106 12.10 2.80 8.80
N GLU A 107 12.10 1.83 9.71
CA GLU A 107 11.36 0.57 9.54
C GLU A 107 9.86 0.82 9.38
N HIS A 108 9.30 1.68 10.22
CA HIS A 108 7.88 2.04 10.16
C HIS A 108 7.53 2.86 8.91
N LEU A 109 8.42 3.76 8.48
CA LEU A 109 8.22 4.53 7.24
C LEU A 109 8.31 3.63 6.00
N ASP A 110 9.22 2.66 5.98
CA ASP A 110 9.32 1.65 4.91
C ASP A 110 8.05 0.79 4.84
N PHE A 111 7.47 0.45 6.00
CA PHE A 111 6.18 -0.24 6.04
C PHE A 111 5.04 0.61 5.47
N LEU A 112 4.97 1.91 5.78
CA LEU A 112 3.99 2.82 5.15
C LEU A 112 4.17 2.90 3.64
N TRP A 113 5.41 2.96 3.17
CA TRP A 113 5.72 2.92 1.74
C TRP A 113 5.27 1.60 1.10
N TYR A 114 5.53 0.47 1.77
CA TYR A 114 5.04 -0.83 1.33
C TYR A 114 3.51 -0.88 1.27
N MET A 115 2.81 -0.29 2.23
CA MET A 115 1.34 -0.22 2.22
C MET A 115 0.80 0.51 0.99
N TRP A 116 1.55 1.47 0.46
CA TRP A 116 1.20 2.16 -0.78
C TRP A 116 1.50 1.33 -2.03
N THR A 117 2.64 0.64 -2.07
CA THR A 117 3.21 0.07 -3.30
C THR A 117 3.23 -1.44 -3.36
N GLY A 118 2.97 -2.11 -2.25
CA GLY A 118 3.17 -3.56 -2.10
C GLY A 118 2.03 -4.40 -2.65
N PRO A 119 2.35 -5.54 -3.32
CA PRO A 119 1.35 -6.42 -3.93
C PRO A 119 0.48 -7.16 -2.92
N LEU A 120 0.91 -7.29 -1.67
CA LEU A 120 0.14 -7.90 -0.58
C LEU A 120 -0.47 -6.86 0.36
N SER A 121 -0.32 -5.57 0.03
CA SER A 121 -0.92 -4.50 0.82
C SER A 121 -2.44 -4.52 0.69
N PRO A 122 -3.18 -4.51 1.81
CA PRO A 122 -4.65 -4.35 1.78
C PRO A 122 -5.12 -3.03 1.16
N LEU A 123 -4.24 -2.03 1.04
CA LEU A 123 -4.56 -0.74 0.43
C LEU A 123 -4.28 -0.70 -1.07
N SER A 124 -3.23 -1.40 -1.52
CA SER A 124 -2.78 -1.38 -2.92
C SER A 124 -3.22 -2.63 -3.70
N GLY A 125 -2.96 -3.82 -3.16
CA GLY A 125 -3.27 -5.10 -3.82
C GLY A 125 -2.52 -5.36 -5.12
N ARG A 126 -1.53 -4.51 -5.49
CA ARG A 126 -0.74 -4.62 -6.71
C ARG A 126 0.64 -4.00 -6.54
N ARG A 127 1.59 -4.45 -7.35
CA ARG A 127 2.90 -3.82 -7.43
C ARG A 127 2.87 -2.62 -8.37
N MET A 128 2.99 -1.42 -7.83
CA MET A 128 2.96 -0.18 -8.64
C MET A 128 4.18 -0.06 -9.56
N LYS A 129 3.95 0.42 -10.77
CA LYS A 129 4.92 0.58 -11.85
C LYS A 129 4.89 2.00 -12.44
N LEU A 130 5.03 3.00 -11.57
CA LEU A 130 4.91 4.39 -11.99
C LEU A 130 6.10 4.84 -12.86
N PHE A 131 7.32 4.57 -12.43
CA PHE A 131 8.53 4.94 -13.16
C PHE A 131 8.56 4.27 -14.54
N GLU A 132 8.29 2.99 -14.58
CA GLU A 132 8.30 2.19 -15.81
C GLU A 132 7.33 2.76 -16.85
N ARG A 133 6.10 3.11 -16.43
CA ARG A 133 5.08 3.68 -17.33
C ARG A 133 5.46 5.06 -17.86
N LEU A 134 6.07 5.89 -17.03
CA LEU A 134 6.45 7.24 -17.41
C LEU A 134 7.71 7.27 -18.29
N PHE A 135 8.71 6.48 -17.97
CA PHE A 135 10.06 6.65 -18.51
C PHE A 135 10.56 5.50 -19.41
N VAL A 136 9.97 4.31 -19.36
CA VAL A 136 10.41 3.16 -20.16
C VAL A 136 9.60 3.05 -21.45
N GLN A 137 10.26 2.86 -22.60
CA GLN A 137 9.61 2.72 -23.92
C GLN A 137 8.94 1.36 -24.10
N ASP A 138 9.58 0.30 -23.62
CA ASP A 138 9.04 -1.06 -23.64
C ASP A 138 7.88 -1.15 -22.66
N GLU A 139 6.74 -1.67 -23.11
CA GLU A 139 5.53 -1.79 -22.31
C GLU A 139 5.52 -3.02 -21.42
N SER A 140 6.40 -4.00 -21.68
CA SER A 140 6.44 -5.24 -20.87
C SER A 140 6.67 -5.00 -19.38
N PRO A 141 7.55 -4.07 -18.94
CA PRO A 141 7.70 -3.76 -17.53
C PRO A 141 6.56 -2.90 -16.94
N TRP A 142 5.61 -2.41 -17.76
CA TRP A 142 4.50 -1.59 -17.27
C TRP A 142 3.40 -2.43 -16.60
N HIS A 143 3.45 -3.75 -16.81
CA HIS A 143 2.51 -4.65 -16.17
C HIS A 143 2.61 -4.54 -14.64
N GLU A 144 1.49 -4.28 -14.00
CA GLU A 144 1.35 -4.27 -12.55
C GLU A 144 0.74 -5.59 -12.09
N PRO A 145 1.55 -6.54 -11.61
CA PRO A 145 1.01 -7.77 -11.05
C PRO A 145 0.02 -7.45 -9.92
N ARG A 146 -1.18 -7.95 -10.04
CA ARG A 146 -2.24 -7.81 -9.05
C ARG A 146 -2.29 -9.03 -8.15
N ASN A 147 -2.86 -8.85 -6.96
CA ASN A 147 -3.14 -9.97 -6.08
C ASN A 147 -4.23 -10.87 -6.72
N PRO A 148 -4.19 -12.19 -6.53
CA PRO A 148 -5.26 -13.09 -6.97
C PRO A 148 -6.65 -12.70 -6.48
N TYR A 149 -6.76 -11.92 -5.40
CA TYR A 149 -8.00 -11.30 -4.96
C TYR A 149 -8.77 -10.63 -6.10
N ASP A 150 -8.10 -9.92 -7.01
CA ASP A 150 -8.73 -9.26 -8.18
C ASP A 150 -9.42 -10.25 -9.13
N THR A 151 -9.05 -11.52 -9.10
CA THR A 151 -9.65 -12.59 -9.88
C THR A 151 -10.84 -13.23 -9.18
N TYR A 152 -10.78 -13.38 -7.86
CA TYR A 152 -11.71 -14.21 -7.10
C TYR A 152 -12.76 -13.43 -6.29
N TYR A 153 -12.59 -12.10 -6.07
CA TYR A 153 -13.44 -11.35 -5.13
C TYR A 153 -14.93 -11.34 -5.51
N TYR A 154 -15.30 -11.57 -6.77
CA TYR A 154 -16.68 -11.63 -7.22
C TYR A 154 -17.25 -13.05 -7.28
N GLU A 155 -16.48 -14.07 -6.90
CA GLU A 155 -16.99 -15.43 -6.76
C GLU A 155 -17.69 -15.58 -5.42
N GLU A 156 -18.91 -16.17 -5.45
CA GLU A 156 -19.71 -16.39 -4.24
C GLU A 156 -18.95 -17.17 -3.17
N LYS A 157 -18.21 -18.21 -3.56
CA LYS A 157 -17.39 -19.02 -2.65
C LYS A 157 -16.36 -18.15 -1.91
N THR A 158 -15.67 -17.29 -2.64
CA THR A 158 -14.63 -16.40 -2.08
C THR A 158 -15.26 -15.32 -1.20
N CYS A 159 -16.38 -14.72 -1.65
CA CYS A 159 -17.13 -13.78 -0.85
C CYS A 159 -17.54 -14.38 0.48
N ASN A 160 -18.15 -15.57 0.47
CA ASN A 160 -18.58 -16.29 1.67
C ASN A 160 -17.40 -16.63 2.59
N GLN A 161 -16.26 -17.03 2.03
CA GLN A 161 -15.04 -17.28 2.81
C GLN A 161 -14.55 -16.00 3.49
N ILE A 162 -14.53 -14.89 2.79
CA ILE A 162 -14.12 -13.59 3.33
C ILE A 162 -15.06 -13.18 4.47
N LEU A 163 -16.37 -13.19 4.26
CA LEU A 163 -17.34 -12.81 5.28
C LEU A 163 -17.18 -13.65 6.56
N ARG A 164 -17.07 -14.99 6.44
CA ARG A 164 -16.82 -15.88 7.59
C ARG A 164 -15.49 -15.58 8.28
N GLY A 165 -14.44 -15.26 7.52
CA GLY A 165 -13.13 -14.86 8.06
C GLY A 165 -13.19 -13.59 8.91
N PHE A 166 -14.20 -12.74 8.69
CA PHE A 166 -14.48 -11.55 9.48
C PHE A 166 -15.63 -11.73 10.48
N SER A 167 -16.02 -12.97 10.75
CA SER A 167 -17.11 -13.34 11.69
C SER A 167 -18.47 -12.78 11.27
N LEU A 168 -18.71 -12.65 9.97
CA LEU A 168 -20.00 -12.29 9.40
C LEU A 168 -20.72 -13.52 8.83
N ASP A 169 -22.05 -13.51 8.89
CA ASP A 169 -22.87 -14.55 8.27
C ASP A 169 -23.13 -14.19 6.79
N PRO A 170 -22.72 -15.04 5.83
CA PRO A 170 -22.99 -14.81 4.41
C PRO A 170 -24.47 -14.81 4.01
N ASN A 171 -25.34 -15.31 4.88
CA ASN A 171 -26.79 -15.43 4.60
C ASN A 171 -27.62 -14.29 5.22
N ASN A 172 -26.96 -13.29 5.80
CA ASN A 172 -27.63 -12.20 6.51
C ASN A 172 -27.68 -10.92 5.67
#